data_d1ea5f28abb0e65b480b6f5246051186
#
_entry.id   d1ea5f28abb0e65b480b6f5246051186
#
_cell.length_a   1.000
_cell.length_b   1.000
_cell.length_c   1.000
_cell.angle_alpha   90.00
_cell.angle_beta   90.00
_cell.angle_gamma   90.00
#
_symmetry.space_group_name_H-M   'P 1'
#
loop_
_entity.id
_entity.type
_entity.pdbx_description
1 polymer ?
#
loop_
_entity_poly.entity_id
_entity_poly.type
_entity_poly.pdbx_seq_one_letter_code
_entity_poly.pdbx_strand_id
1 'polypeptide(L)'
;MIVVTNRIKVKKGMGAVMAPGFTASGSLDQTKGLVKVEVLLAQHADHDELNVNMHWESMDDFTAWRNSDSFKEAHKRPEPGTHGEVKESPILESQLITYEVASLKEIAK
;
A
#
# COMPACT_ATOMS: atom_id res chain seq x y z
N MET A 1 -18.18 0.24 -1.76
CA MET A 1 -16.74 0.38 -2.06
C MET A 1 -15.96 0.65 -0.78
N ILE A 2 -14.84 0.01 -0.62
CA ILE A 2 -13.96 0.24 0.51
C ILE A 2 -12.60 0.73 0.02
N VAL A 3 -11.88 1.43 0.90
CA VAL A 3 -10.51 1.86 0.66
C VAL A 3 -9.64 1.30 1.78
N VAL A 4 -8.66 0.52 1.42
CA VAL A 4 -7.68 0.02 2.38
C VAL A 4 -6.44 0.89 2.24
N THR A 5 -6.11 1.60 3.30
CA THR A 5 -5.01 2.55 3.31
C THR A 5 -3.87 2.00 4.14
N ASN A 6 -2.70 1.92 3.53
CA ASN A 6 -1.47 1.65 4.25
C ASN A 6 -0.74 2.97 4.42
N ARG A 7 -0.74 3.48 5.64
CA ARG A 7 -0.07 4.73 5.97
C ARG A 7 1.35 4.40 6.41
N ILE A 8 2.31 4.86 5.63
CA ILE A 8 3.71 4.47 5.83
C ILE A 8 4.54 5.73 6.10
N LYS A 9 5.24 5.71 7.22
CA LYS A 9 6.21 6.74 7.55
C LYS A 9 7.58 6.25 7.12
N VAL A 10 8.27 7.03 6.29
CA VAL A 10 9.56 6.65 5.74
C VAL A 10 10.59 7.73 6.01
N LYS A 11 11.85 7.39 5.86
CA LYS A 11 12.95 8.34 6.02
C LYS A 11 12.81 9.50 5.05
N LYS A 12 13.22 10.67 5.49
CA LYS A 12 13.18 11.89 4.68
C LYS A 12 13.85 11.67 3.33
N GLY A 13 13.16 12.05 2.28
CA GLY A 13 13.64 11.89 0.91
C GLY A 13 13.34 10.56 0.26
N MET A 14 12.88 9.57 1.02
CA MET A 14 12.60 8.24 0.48
C MET A 14 11.19 8.09 -0.08
N GLY A 15 10.26 8.99 0.27
CA GLY A 15 8.89 8.88 -0.18
C GLY A 15 8.75 8.87 -1.69
N ALA A 16 9.33 9.86 -2.35
CA ALA A 16 9.27 9.95 -3.82
C ALA A 16 9.99 8.79 -4.51
N VAL A 17 11.03 8.27 -3.87
CA VAL A 17 11.79 7.14 -4.42
C VAL A 17 10.98 5.85 -4.33
N MET A 18 10.25 5.65 -3.24
CA MET A 18 9.49 4.42 -2.99
C MET A 18 8.12 4.40 -3.67
N ALA A 19 7.52 5.56 -3.87
CA ALA A 19 6.13 5.65 -4.34
C ALA A 19 5.86 4.86 -5.64
N PRO A 20 6.70 4.96 -6.69
CA PRO A 20 6.41 4.26 -7.94
C PRO A 20 6.35 2.74 -7.80
N GLY A 21 7.03 2.18 -6.81
CA GLY A 21 7.03 0.74 -6.58
C GLY A 21 5.66 0.18 -6.22
N PHE A 22 4.80 0.99 -5.61
CA PHE A 22 3.47 0.55 -5.20
C PHE A 22 2.45 0.56 -6.34
N THR A 23 2.74 1.26 -7.42
CA THR A 23 1.85 1.37 -8.58
C THR A 23 2.44 0.73 -9.82
N ALA A 24 3.59 0.08 -9.71
CA ALA A 24 4.21 -0.60 -10.83
C ALA A 24 3.34 -1.74 -11.33
N SER A 25 3.42 -2.02 -12.62
CA SER A 25 2.69 -3.12 -13.23
C SER A 25 3.09 -4.45 -12.62
N GLY A 26 2.12 -5.33 -12.42
CA GLY A 26 2.37 -6.61 -11.81
C GLY A 26 1.10 -7.39 -11.56
N SER A 27 1.15 -8.33 -10.63
CA SER A 27 0.03 -9.21 -10.32
C SER A 27 -1.22 -8.49 -9.86
N LEU A 28 -1.08 -7.29 -9.30
CA LEU A 28 -2.23 -6.50 -8.86
C LEU A 28 -3.13 -6.07 -10.02
N ASP A 29 -2.59 -5.94 -11.22
CA ASP A 29 -3.33 -5.45 -12.39
C ASP A 29 -4.53 -6.33 -12.73
N GLN A 30 -4.51 -7.59 -12.36
CA GLN A 30 -5.56 -8.56 -12.66
C GLN A 30 -6.33 -9.00 -11.42
N THR A 31 -6.19 -8.27 -10.34
CA THR A 31 -6.85 -8.64 -9.08
C THR A 31 -8.33 -8.30 -9.14
N LYS A 32 -9.18 -9.31 -8.91
CA LYS A 32 -10.62 -9.11 -8.94
C LYS A 32 -11.06 -8.14 -7.85
N GLY A 33 -11.87 -7.16 -8.26
CA GLY A 33 -12.45 -6.21 -7.33
C GLY A 33 -11.56 -5.04 -6.97
N LEU A 34 -10.30 -5.06 -7.39
CA LEU A 34 -9.40 -3.94 -7.19
C LEU A 34 -9.66 -2.89 -8.26
N VAL A 35 -10.08 -1.71 -7.85
CA VAL A 35 -10.47 -0.63 -8.75
C VAL A 35 -9.27 0.21 -9.15
N LYS A 36 -8.47 0.60 -8.16
CA LYS A 36 -7.27 1.40 -8.40
C LYS A 36 -6.37 1.39 -7.18
N VAL A 37 -5.11 1.69 -7.41
CA VAL A 37 -4.13 1.92 -6.36
C VAL A 37 -3.61 3.33 -6.52
N GLU A 38 -3.60 4.06 -5.43
CA GLU A 38 -3.19 5.46 -5.42
C GLU A 38 -2.17 5.66 -4.31
N VAL A 39 -1.10 6.37 -4.60
CA VAL A 39 -0.08 6.68 -3.58
C VAL A 39 -0.05 8.19 -3.40
N LEU A 40 -0.27 8.61 -2.17
CA LEU A 40 -0.21 10.03 -1.79
C LEU A 40 1.08 10.26 -1.02
N LEU A 41 1.76 11.34 -1.34
CA LEU A 41 3.00 11.70 -0.68
C LEU A 41 2.82 12.98 0.11
N ALA A 42 3.21 12.95 1.38
CA ALA A 42 3.31 14.14 2.21
C ALA A 42 4.75 14.25 2.70
N GLN A 43 5.32 15.42 2.57
CA GLN A 43 6.70 15.66 3.01
C GLN A 43 6.69 16.52 4.25
N HIS A 44 7.19 15.94 5.35
CA HIS A 44 7.30 16.62 6.63
C HIS A 44 8.75 17.07 6.85
N ALA A 45 8.98 17.81 7.93
CA ALA A 45 10.33 18.34 8.18
C ALA A 45 11.36 17.25 8.43
N ASP A 46 10.96 16.16 9.09
CA ASP A 46 11.89 15.12 9.53
C ASP A 46 11.65 13.75 8.89
N HIS A 47 10.60 13.62 8.10
CA HIS A 47 10.29 12.34 7.44
C HIS A 47 9.34 12.57 6.27
N ASP A 48 9.16 11.54 5.46
CA ASP A 48 8.13 11.53 4.43
C ASP A 48 7.02 10.56 4.84
N GLU A 49 5.83 10.79 4.34
CA GLU A 49 4.68 9.92 4.59
C GLU A 49 4.08 9.50 3.26
N LEU A 50 3.84 8.20 3.11
CA LEU A 50 3.15 7.65 1.97
C LEU A 50 1.82 7.06 2.44
N ASN A 51 0.75 7.39 1.74
CA ASN A 51 -0.54 6.73 1.93
C ASN A 51 -0.82 5.93 0.66
N VAL A 52 -0.73 4.61 0.78
CA VAL A 52 -1.06 3.71 -0.31
C VAL A 52 -2.52 3.32 -0.16
N ASN A 53 -3.35 3.83 -1.06
CA ASN A 53 -4.79 3.61 -1.02
C ASN A 53 -5.18 2.59 -2.08
N MET A 54 -5.75 1.47 -1.65
CA MET A 54 -6.29 0.46 -2.54
C MET A 54 -7.80 0.55 -2.50
N HIS A 55 -8.40 0.89 -3.64
CA HIS A 55 -9.84 1.01 -3.76
C HIS A 55 -10.43 -0.31 -4.23
N TRP A 56 -11.32 -0.89 -3.43
CA TRP A 56 -11.92 -2.19 -3.68
C TRP A 56 -13.42 -2.06 -3.87
N GLU A 57 -13.99 -2.89 -4.75
CA GLU A 57 -15.44 -2.90 -4.95
C GLU A 57 -16.17 -3.37 -3.70
N SER A 58 -15.58 -4.33 -2.97
CA SER A 58 -16.21 -4.88 -1.77
C SER A 58 -15.16 -5.37 -0.78
N MET A 59 -15.60 -5.51 0.47
CA MET A 59 -14.76 -6.10 1.51
C MET A 59 -14.42 -7.56 1.19
N ASP A 60 -15.37 -8.27 0.59
CA ASP A 60 -15.17 -9.69 0.23
C ASP A 60 -14.02 -9.83 -0.78
N ASP A 61 -13.93 -8.94 -1.76
CA ASP A 61 -12.87 -8.98 -2.75
C ASP A 61 -11.51 -8.72 -2.10
N PHE A 62 -11.44 -7.76 -1.20
CA PHE A 62 -10.20 -7.49 -0.46
C PHE A 62 -9.80 -8.70 0.40
N THR A 63 -10.75 -9.27 1.11
CA THR A 63 -10.50 -10.42 1.97
C THR A 63 -10.02 -11.61 1.15
N ALA A 64 -10.63 -11.85 0.01
CA ALA A 64 -10.22 -12.93 -0.88
C ALA A 64 -8.79 -12.73 -1.37
N TRP A 65 -8.43 -11.51 -1.76
CA TRP A 65 -7.07 -11.21 -2.20
C TRP A 65 -6.08 -11.40 -1.05
N ARG A 66 -6.41 -10.90 0.13
CA ARG A 66 -5.53 -10.98 1.30
C ARG A 66 -5.22 -12.43 1.68
N ASN A 67 -6.17 -13.33 1.42
CA ASN A 67 -6.01 -14.74 1.71
C ASN A 67 -5.47 -15.54 0.52
N SER A 68 -5.19 -14.87 -0.60
CA SER A 68 -4.73 -15.54 -1.82
C SER A 68 -3.23 -15.83 -1.80
N ASP A 69 -2.82 -16.76 -2.66
CA ASP A 69 -1.41 -17.06 -2.83
C ASP A 69 -0.66 -15.87 -3.42
N SER A 70 -1.31 -15.09 -4.27
CA SER A 70 -0.72 -13.89 -4.85
C SER A 70 -0.32 -12.88 -3.78
N PHE A 71 -1.17 -12.69 -2.77
CA PHE A 71 -0.86 -11.81 -1.65
C PHE A 71 0.34 -12.35 -0.86
N LYS A 72 0.32 -13.64 -0.57
CA LYS A 72 1.40 -14.27 0.18
C LYS A 72 2.72 -14.16 -0.55
N GLU A 73 2.71 -14.37 -1.87
CA GLU A 73 3.91 -14.21 -2.69
C GLU A 73 4.42 -12.78 -2.68
N ALA A 74 3.53 -11.81 -2.86
CA ALA A 74 3.90 -10.40 -2.88
C ALA A 74 4.47 -9.91 -1.56
N HIS A 75 4.06 -10.54 -0.46
CA HIS A 75 4.48 -10.14 0.89
C HIS A 75 5.44 -11.13 1.53
N LYS A 76 5.98 -12.04 0.74
CA LYS A 76 6.96 -12.99 1.22
C LYS A 76 8.23 -12.24 1.58
N ARG A 77 8.63 -12.37 2.82
CA ARG A 77 9.85 -11.73 3.32
C ARG A 77 10.93 -12.77 3.52
N PRO A 78 12.21 -12.40 3.34
CA PRO A 78 13.31 -13.27 3.73
C PRO A 78 13.15 -13.62 5.20
N GLU A 79 13.50 -14.86 5.54
CA GLU A 79 13.40 -15.29 6.93
C GLU A 79 14.32 -14.46 7.82
N PRO A 80 13.84 -14.07 9.02
CA PRO A 80 14.68 -13.38 9.97
C PRO A 80 15.89 -14.24 10.31
N GLY A 81 17.06 -13.64 10.31
CA GLY A 81 18.29 -14.35 10.63
C GLY A 81 18.98 -15.03 9.46
N THR A 82 18.35 -15.10 8.30
CA THR A 82 18.98 -15.64 7.11
C THR A 82 20.10 -14.75 6.64
N HIS A 83 19.99 -13.49 6.94
CA HIS A 83 21.00 -12.49 6.62
C HIS A 83 21.55 -11.99 7.93
N GLY A 84 22.82 -12.14 8.13
CA GLY A 84 23.47 -11.60 9.31
C GLY A 84 23.45 -10.08 9.37
N GLU A 85 22.83 -9.44 8.41
CA GLU A 85 22.76 -8.00 8.36
C GLU A 85 21.33 -7.52 8.48
N VAL A 86 21.09 -6.71 9.49
CA VAL A 86 19.86 -5.94 9.57
C VAL A 86 20.13 -4.66 8.77
N LYS A 87 19.73 -4.65 7.53
CA LYS A 87 19.73 -3.41 6.79
C LYS A 87 18.65 -2.54 7.34
N GLU A 88 18.98 -1.31 7.66
CA GLU A 88 18.00 -0.36 8.07
C GLU A 88 16.93 -0.24 6.98
N SER A 89 15.71 -0.55 7.35
CA SER A 89 14.58 -0.33 6.45
C SER A 89 14.34 1.18 6.33
N PRO A 90 14.03 1.69 5.12
CA PRO A 90 13.59 3.08 4.99
C PRO A 90 12.24 3.32 5.66
N ILE A 91 11.50 2.25 5.95
CA ILE A 91 10.20 2.35 6.59
C ILE A 91 10.39 2.48 8.10
N LEU A 92 9.90 3.59 8.64
CA LEU A 92 9.97 3.87 10.08
C LEU A 92 8.76 3.35 10.82
N GLU A 93 7.59 3.39 10.18
CA GLU A 93 6.34 2.98 10.79
C GLU A 93 5.33 2.71 9.68
N SER A 94 4.40 1.79 9.93
CA SER A 94 3.31 1.56 9.00
C SER A 94 2.03 1.22 9.76
N GLN A 95 0.90 1.65 9.22
CA GLN A 95 -0.41 1.41 9.81
C GLN A 95 -1.40 1.10 8.70
N LEU A 96 -2.17 0.03 8.88
CA LEU A 96 -3.20 -0.37 7.92
C LEU A 96 -4.56 0.04 8.47
N ILE A 97 -5.32 0.78 7.68
CA ILE A 97 -6.66 1.23 8.04
C ILE A 97 -7.61 0.88 6.91
N THR A 98 -8.74 0.30 7.25
CA THR A 98 -9.80 0.01 6.29
C THR A 98 -10.91 1.02 6.46
N TYR A 99 -11.25 1.69 5.35
CA TYR A 99 -12.34 2.67 5.33
C TYR A 99 -13.46 2.19 4.45
N GLU A 100 -14.68 2.49 4.85
CA GLU A 100 -15.84 2.36 3.99
C GLU A 100 -16.07 3.72 3.35
N VAL A 101 -16.33 3.73 2.03
CA VAL A 101 -16.64 5.00 1.37
C VAL A 101 -18.05 5.39 1.75
N ALA A 102 -18.17 6.33 2.65
CA ALA A 102 -19.45 6.76 3.19
C ALA A 102 -20.16 7.74 2.26
N SER A 103 -19.40 8.51 1.49
CA SER A 103 -19.96 9.50 0.56
C SER A 103 -18.94 9.83 -0.50
N LEU A 104 -19.37 9.91 -1.75
CA LEU A 104 -18.49 10.22 -2.86
C LEU A 104 -19.25 11.10 -3.85
N LYS A 105 -18.58 12.13 -4.33
CA LYS A 105 -19.12 12.98 -5.38
C LYS A 105 -18.06 13.18 -6.44
N GLU A 106 -18.35 12.79 -7.64
CA GLU A 106 -17.47 13.05 -8.77
C GLU A 106 -17.88 14.36 -9.44
N ILE A 107 -16.90 15.20 -9.68
CA ILE A 107 -17.15 16.49 -10.32
C ILE A 107 -16.73 16.37 -11.78
N ALA A 108 -17.69 16.58 -12.66
CA ALA A 108 -17.44 16.55 -14.10
C ALA A 108 -16.69 17.83 -14.51
N LYS A 109 -15.68 17.67 -15.36
CA LYS A 109 -14.89 18.81 -15.84
C LYS A 109 -14.82 18.82 -17.34
#